data_88b4d09f4a80ea10aa43bea2f6fc39c7
#
_entry.id   88b4d09f4a80ea10aa43bea2f6fc39c7
#
_cell.length_a   1.000
_cell.length_b   1.000
_cell.length_c   1.000
_cell.angle_alpha   90.00
_cell.angle_beta   90.00
_cell.angle_gamma   90.00
#
_symmetry.space_group_name_H-M   'P 1'
#
loop_
_entity.id
_entity.type
_entity.pdbx_description
1 polymer ?
#
loop_
_entity_poly.entity_id
_entity_poly.type
_entity_poly.pdbx_seq_one_letter_code
_entity_poly.pdbx_strand_id
1 'polypeptide(L)'
;LPADHVIRDLPAFHASLGAAEQCARQDYLVTFGIVPDYPATGYGYIEAGAPLTEKGKLVNRFKEKPDLPTAEAFLQTGKYFWNSGIFYWKLGVIQQAFEHYQPELWSICKEIGQIWDEAGYGADISEPYAKMPKLPIDIAVMEAADKRAVIPVEMDWSDVGSWKALAELSTQDGRGNTLPA
;
A
#
# COMPACT_ATOMS: atom_id res chain seq x y z
N LEU A 1 4.94 5.61 -0.71
CA LEU A 1 5.31 4.86 -1.95
C LEU A 1 6.48 3.94 -1.65
N PRO A 2 6.44 2.67 -2.05
CA PRO A 2 7.63 1.83 -2.16
C PRO A 2 8.61 2.45 -3.18
N ALA A 3 9.91 2.27 -2.97
CA ALA A 3 10.95 2.87 -3.81
C ALA A 3 11.44 1.94 -4.93
N ASP A 4 11.01 0.70 -4.92
CA ASP A 4 11.48 -0.42 -5.75
C ASP A 4 10.39 -1.02 -6.66
N HIS A 5 9.18 -0.46 -6.64
CA HIS A 5 8.11 -0.87 -7.56
C HIS A 5 8.29 -0.28 -8.96
N VAL A 6 7.77 -0.98 -9.97
CA VAL A 6 7.72 -0.51 -11.35
C VAL A 6 6.28 -0.14 -11.71
N ILE A 7 6.09 1.02 -12.31
CA ILE A 7 4.84 1.50 -12.89
C ILE A 7 5.16 1.99 -14.31
N ARG A 8 4.58 1.35 -15.34
CA ARG A 8 4.87 1.71 -16.72
C ARG A 8 3.84 2.67 -17.32
N ASP A 9 2.57 2.54 -16.95
CA ASP A 9 1.53 3.50 -17.37
C ASP A 9 1.46 4.68 -16.38
N LEU A 10 2.39 5.62 -16.54
CA LEU A 10 2.44 6.85 -15.75
C LEU A 10 1.18 7.73 -15.93
N PRO A 11 0.59 7.91 -17.13
CA PRO A 11 -0.69 8.61 -17.27
C PRO A 11 -1.81 8.03 -16.42
N ALA A 12 -1.99 6.69 -16.41
CA ALA A 12 -2.98 6.03 -15.57
C ALA A 12 -2.70 6.24 -14.07
N PHE A 13 -1.43 6.14 -13.67
CA PHE A 13 -1.02 6.44 -12.30
C PHE A 13 -1.33 7.87 -11.90
N HIS A 14 -0.97 8.87 -12.72
CA HIS A 14 -1.25 10.28 -12.43
C HIS A 14 -2.77 10.56 -12.34
N ALA A 15 -3.57 9.96 -13.21
CA ALA A 15 -5.02 10.09 -13.15
C ALA A 15 -5.59 9.47 -11.85
N SER A 16 -5.01 8.35 -11.38
CA SER A 16 -5.42 7.71 -10.14
C SER A 16 -5.08 8.53 -8.89
N LEU A 17 -3.98 9.31 -8.91
CA LEU A 17 -3.64 10.24 -7.83
C LEU A 17 -4.73 11.32 -7.67
N GLY A 18 -5.26 11.87 -8.76
CA GLY A 18 -6.37 12.82 -8.71
C GLY A 18 -7.65 12.22 -8.11
N ALA A 19 -7.92 10.94 -8.40
CA ALA A 19 -9.04 10.22 -7.79
C ALA A 19 -8.80 9.96 -6.28
N ALA A 20 -7.57 9.61 -5.92
CA ALA A 20 -7.19 9.39 -4.51
C ALA A 20 -7.33 10.68 -3.69
N GLU A 21 -6.93 11.83 -4.26
CA GLU A 21 -7.09 13.12 -3.61
C GLU A 21 -8.56 13.43 -3.27
N GLN A 22 -9.51 13.10 -4.15
CA GLN A 22 -10.94 13.32 -3.89
C GLN A 22 -11.43 12.52 -2.67
N CYS A 23 -10.95 11.29 -2.48
CA CYS A 23 -11.25 10.48 -1.31
C CYS A 23 -10.53 11.01 -0.05
N ALA A 24 -9.25 11.35 -0.17
CA ALA A 24 -8.45 11.85 0.94
C ALA A 24 -8.96 13.21 1.47
N ARG A 25 -9.52 14.07 0.60
CA ARG A 25 -10.20 15.31 1.03
C ARG A 25 -11.39 15.07 1.96
N GLN A 26 -12.01 13.89 1.91
CA GLN A 26 -13.10 13.44 2.78
C GLN A 26 -12.59 12.65 4.00
N ASP A 27 -11.29 12.73 4.31
CA ASP A 27 -10.61 12.08 5.43
C ASP A 27 -10.56 10.56 5.35
N TYR A 28 -10.54 9.99 4.13
CA TYR A 28 -10.28 8.57 3.93
C TYR A 28 -8.78 8.28 3.82
N LEU A 29 -8.37 7.15 4.38
CA LEU A 29 -7.08 6.52 4.10
C LEU A 29 -7.23 5.77 2.77
N VAL A 30 -6.46 6.17 1.77
CA VAL A 30 -6.62 5.69 0.40
C VAL A 30 -5.46 4.77 0.02
N THR A 31 -5.78 3.66 -0.63
CA THR A 31 -4.80 2.79 -1.29
C THR A 31 -5.19 2.56 -2.75
N PHE A 32 -4.25 2.02 -3.55
CA PHE A 32 -4.48 1.69 -4.96
C PHE A 32 -4.60 0.19 -5.12
N GLY A 33 -5.68 -0.23 -5.75
CA GLY A 33 -6.03 -1.63 -5.95
C GLY A 33 -5.74 -2.06 -7.39
N ILE A 34 -4.88 -3.07 -7.54
CA ILE A 34 -4.55 -3.67 -8.83
C ILE A 34 -5.49 -4.84 -9.10
N VAL A 35 -5.99 -4.95 -10.32
CA VAL A 35 -6.85 -6.07 -10.72
C VAL A 35 -6.02 -7.36 -10.68
N PRO A 36 -6.42 -8.36 -9.88
CA PRO A 36 -5.67 -9.61 -9.79
C PRO A 36 -5.93 -10.48 -11.02
N ASP A 37 -4.88 -11.03 -11.61
CA ASP A 37 -4.92 -11.97 -12.74
C ASP A 37 -4.52 -13.41 -12.36
N TYR A 38 -4.00 -13.61 -11.14
CA TYR A 38 -3.71 -14.92 -10.56
C TYR A 38 -3.88 -14.90 -9.02
N PRO A 39 -3.98 -16.07 -8.35
CA PRO A 39 -4.17 -16.12 -6.91
C PRO A 39 -2.86 -15.93 -6.15
N ALA A 40 -2.33 -14.70 -6.13
CA ALA A 40 -1.11 -14.36 -5.44
C ALA A 40 -1.26 -14.51 -3.91
N THR A 41 -0.34 -15.22 -3.28
CA THR A 41 -0.27 -15.36 -1.81
C THR A 41 0.73 -14.38 -1.19
N GLY A 42 1.49 -13.66 -2.01
CA GLY A 42 2.47 -12.66 -1.57
C GLY A 42 1.90 -11.25 -1.39
N TYR A 43 0.66 -11.00 -1.84
CA TYR A 43 0.02 -9.68 -1.80
C TYR A 43 -1.10 -9.60 -0.78
N GLY A 44 -1.36 -8.40 -0.27
CA GLY A 44 -2.60 -8.07 0.42
C GLY A 44 -3.77 -7.98 -0.56
N TYR A 45 -4.96 -8.33 -0.12
CA TYR A 45 -6.21 -8.25 -0.89
C TYR A 45 -7.17 -7.26 -0.26
N ILE A 46 -7.83 -6.47 -1.11
CA ILE A 46 -8.76 -5.43 -0.72
C ILE A 46 -10.12 -5.76 -1.33
N GLU A 47 -11.11 -6.02 -0.50
CA GLU A 47 -12.50 -6.15 -0.95
C GLU A 47 -13.11 -4.76 -1.12
N ALA A 48 -13.43 -4.41 -2.37
CA ALA A 48 -14.08 -3.16 -2.67
C ALA A 48 -15.59 -3.23 -2.33
N GLY A 49 -16.06 -2.18 -1.68
CA GLY A 49 -17.44 -1.96 -1.31
C GLY A 49 -18.18 -1.01 -2.25
N ALA A 50 -19.09 -0.23 -1.67
CA ALA A 50 -19.88 0.76 -2.40
C ALA A 50 -19.01 1.88 -3.01
N PRO A 51 -19.45 2.50 -4.12
CA PRO A 51 -18.82 3.68 -4.65
C PRO A 51 -18.77 4.81 -3.60
N LEU A 52 -17.63 5.48 -3.48
CA LEU A 52 -17.43 6.66 -2.63
C LEU A 52 -17.33 7.94 -3.48
N THR A 53 -16.59 7.85 -4.58
CA THR A 53 -16.44 8.90 -5.59
C THR A 53 -16.62 8.27 -6.97
N GLU A 54 -16.41 9.03 -8.05
CA GLU A 54 -16.49 8.50 -9.42
C GLU A 54 -15.60 7.26 -9.63
N LYS A 55 -14.37 7.28 -9.08
CA LYS A 55 -13.39 6.19 -9.23
C LYS A 55 -13.04 5.51 -7.92
N GLY A 56 -13.30 6.15 -6.78
CA GLY A 56 -13.01 5.61 -5.45
C GLY A 56 -14.13 4.75 -4.91
N LYS A 57 -13.77 3.63 -4.27
CA LYS A 57 -14.69 2.73 -3.59
C LYS A 57 -14.33 2.61 -2.11
N LEU A 58 -15.32 2.37 -1.26
CA LEU A 58 -15.09 1.99 0.13
C LEU A 58 -14.32 0.67 0.19
N VAL A 59 -13.56 0.46 1.25
CA VAL A 59 -12.94 -0.84 1.54
C VAL A 59 -13.80 -1.56 2.58
N ASN A 60 -14.39 -2.69 2.19
CA ASN A 60 -15.13 -3.56 3.10
C ASN A 60 -14.18 -4.39 3.97
N ARG A 61 -13.12 -4.93 3.34
CA ARG A 61 -12.19 -5.82 4.00
C ARG A 61 -10.79 -5.65 3.43
N PHE A 62 -9.81 -5.72 4.31
CA PHE A 62 -8.40 -5.83 3.98
C PHE A 62 -7.87 -7.16 4.51
N LYS A 63 -7.12 -7.92 3.70
CA LYS A 63 -6.54 -9.20 4.11
C LYS A 63 -5.12 -9.33 3.59
N GLU A 64 -4.17 -9.24 4.51
CA GLU A 64 -2.75 -9.38 4.18
C GLU A 64 -2.41 -10.85 3.93
N LYS A 65 -1.76 -11.13 2.81
CA LYS A 65 -1.15 -12.41 2.40
C LYS A 65 -2.01 -13.64 2.74
N PRO A 66 -3.16 -13.82 2.08
CA PRO A 66 -4.01 -14.98 2.31
C PRO A 66 -3.34 -16.28 1.87
N ASP A 67 -3.84 -17.41 2.36
CA ASP A 67 -3.49 -18.71 1.80
C ASP A 67 -4.06 -18.91 0.38
N LEU A 68 -3.54 -19.90 -0.34
CA LEU A 68 -3.90 -20.14 -1.74
C LEU A 68 -5.43 -20.37 -1.94
N PRO A 69 -6.10 -21.24 -1.15
CA PRO A 69 -7.55 -21.43 -1.29
C PRO A 69 -8.35 -20.14 -1.09
N THR A 70 -7.93 -19.28 -0.16
CA THR A 70 -8.57 -17.98 0.09
C THR A 70 -8.33 -17.03 -1.09
N ALA A 71 -7.10 -16.98 -1.63
CA ALA A 71 -6.78 -16.15 -2.79
C ALA A 71 -7.56 -16.57 -4.03
N GLU A 72 -7.70 -17.88 -4.30
CA GLU A 72 -8.53 -18.43 -5.38
C GLU A 72 -10.00 -18.03 -5.23
N ALA A 73 -10.55 -18.15 -4.00
CA ALA A 73 -11.92 -17.73 -3.72
C ALA A 73 -12.10 -16.21 -3.96
N PHE A 74 -11.13 -15.38 -3.60
CA PHE A 74 -11.20 -13.93 -3.84
C PHE A 74 -11.24 -13.58 -5.33
N LEU A 75 -10.42 -14.24 -6.16
CA LEU A 75 -10.45 -14.06 -7.61
C LEU A 75 -11.82 -14.37 -8.21
N GLN A 76 -12.43 -15.48 -7.80
CA GLN A 76 -13.74 -15.91 -8.33
C GLN A 76 -14.85 -14.90 -8.09
N THR A 77 -14.76 -14.08 -7.03
CA THR A 77 -15.77 -13.06 -6.72
C THR A 77 -15.73 -11.85 -7.65
N GLY A 78 -14.58 -11.53 -8.24
CA GLY A 78 -14.32 -10.31 -9.02
C GLY A 78 -14.41 -9.02 -8.21
N LYS A 79 -14.44 -9.09 -6.86
CA LYS A 79 -14.58 -7.92 -5.97
C LYS A 79 -13.30 -7.51 -5.28
N TYR A 80 -12.25 -8.32 -5.42
CA TYR A 80 -10.99 -8.09 -4.73
C TYR A 80 -9.94 -7.50 -5.67
N PHE A 81 -9.11 -6.65 -5.09
CA PHE A 81 -7.95 -6.06 -5.73
C PHE A 81 -6.70 -6.40 -4.91
N TRP A 82 -5.54 -6.52 -5.56
CA TRP A 82 -4.29 -6.55 -4.82
C TRP A 82 -3.97 -5.18 -4.25
N ASN A 83 -3.48 -5.14 -3.02
CA ASN A 83 -2.92 -3.94 -2.45
C ASN A 83 -1.56 -3.64 -3.07
N SER A 84 -1.44 -2.50 -3.73
CA SER A 84 -0.17 -2.08 -4.33
C SER A 84 0.88 -1.62 -3.32
N GLY A 85 0.52 -1.45 -2.04
CA GLY A 85 1.39 -0.83 -1.04
C GLY A 85 1.61 0.67 -1.23
N ILE A 86 0.87 1.29 -2.13
CA ILE A 86 0.88 2.73 -2.38
C ILE A 86 -0.29 3.35 -1.61
N PHE A 87 -0.02 4.36 -0.79
CA PHE A 87 -1.04 5.02 0.03
C PHE A 87 -1.08 6.52 -0.21
N TYR A 88 -2.27 7.10 -0.04
CA TYR A 88 -2.51 8.53 -0.17
C TYR A 88 -3.47 9.01 0.92
N TRP A 89 -3.07 10.00 1.70
CA TRP A 89 -3.86 10.54 2.81
C TRP A 89 -3.45 11.95 3.20
N LYS A 90 -4.27 12.63 3.98
CA LYS A 90 -3.88 13.83 4.69
C LYS A 90 -2.98 13.48 5.88
N LEU A 91 -1.95 14.27 6.14
CA LEU A 91 -1.04 14.05 7.27
C LEU A 91 -1.80 13.96 8.61
N GLY A 92 -2.72 14.88 8.88
CA GLY A 92 -3.49 14.85 10.13
C GLY A 92 -4.37 13.61 10.29
N VAL A 93 -4.87 13.02 9.18
CA VAL A 93 -5.70 11.81 9.23
C VAL A 93 -4.87 10.59 9.60
N ILE A 94 -3.69 10.43 9.01
CA ILE A 94 -2.81 9.29 9.37
C ILE A 94 -2.23 9.43 10.78
N GLN A 95 -1.95 10.66 11.23
CA GLN A 95 -1.54 10.91 12.62
C GLN A 95 -2.62 10.45 13.61
N GLN A 96 -3.87 10.86 13.38
CA GLN A 96 -5.01 10.43 14.21
C GLN A 96 -5.21 8.90 14.17
N ALA A 97 -5.01 8.28 13.01
CA ALA A 97 -5.08 6.83 12.89
C ALA A 97 -4.00 6.12 13.72
N PHE A 98 -2.75 6.58 13.69
CA PHE A 98 -1.69 6.04 14.55
C PHE A 98 -1.98 6.27 16.03
N GLU A 99 -2.45 7.45 16.39
CA GLU A 99 -2.81 7.80 17.77
C GLU A 99 -3.91 6.88 18.32
N HIS A 100 -4.88 6.53 17.47
CA HIS A 100 -6.02 5.69 17.85
C HIS A 100 -5.69 4.19 17.84
N TYR A 101 -5.10 3.70 16.74
CA TYR A 101 -4.90 2.27 16.53
C TYR A 101 -3.56 1.76 17.05
N GLN A 102 -2.55 2.63 17.18
CA GLN A 102 -1.18 2.28 17.57
C GLN A 102 -0.59 3.32 18.54
N PRO A 103 -1.20 3.55 19.70
CA PRO A 103 -0.79 4.63 20.63
C PRO A 103 0.64 4.47 21.14
N GLU A 104 1.11 3.25 21.36
CA GLU A 104 2.49 2.96 21.76
C GLU A 104 3.50 3.34 20.68
N LEU A 105 3.27 2.87 19.44
CA LEU A 105 4.09 3.23 18.28
C LEU A 105 4.10 4.75 18.08
N TRP A 106 2.93 5.40 18.19
CA TRP A 106 2.82 6.84 18.03
C TRP A 106 3.58 7.61 19.13
N SER A 107 3.59 7.09 20.36
CA SER A 107 4.39 7.68 21.44
C SER A 107 5.89 7.66 21.12
N ILE A 108 6.39 6.56 20.57
CA ILE A 108 7.80 6.46 20.13
C ILE A 108 8.09 7.41 18.97
N CYS A 109 7.18 7.55 18.01
CA CYS A 109 7.33 8.52 16.93
C CYS A 109 7.45 9.96 17.46
N LYS A 110 6.67 10.32 18.48
CA LYS A 110 6.76 11.64 19.12
C LYS A 110 8.10 11.83 19.84
N GLU A 111 8.59 10.81 20.57
CA GLU A 111 9.90 10.83 21.21
C GLU A 111 11.02 11.07 20.17
N ILE A 112 10.99 10.35 19.06
CA ILE A 112 11.95 10.54 17.97
C ILE A 112 11.83 11.95 17.37
N GLY A 113 10.62 12.45 17.16
CA GLY A 113 10.38 13.80 16.68
C GLY A 113 10.99 14.86 17.60
N GLN A 114 10.84 14.73 18.90
CA GLN A 114 11.45 15.64 19.88
C GLN A 114 12.99 15.62 19.81
N ILE A 115 13.60 14.44 19.69
CA ILE A 115 15.07 14.32 19.54
C ILE A 115 15.54 15.08 18.29
N TRP A 116 14.83 14.95 17.18
CA TRP A 116 15.18 15.66 15.94
C TRP A 116 14.94 17.17 16.02
N ASP A 117 13.89 17.60 16.70
CA ASP A 117 13.61 19.04 16.93
C ASP A 117 14.70 19.70 17.79
N GLU A 118 15.24 18.99 18.79
CA GLU A 118 16.25 19.50 19.71
C GLU A 118 17.68 19.40 19.16
N ALA A 119 18.03 18.29 18.50
CA ALA A 119 19.40 17.96 18.10
C ALA A 119 19.60 17.85 16.57
N GLY A 120 18.54 18.03 15.77
CA GLY A 120 18.56 17.94 14.31
C GLY A 120 18.40 16.51 13.78
N TYR A 121 18.07 16.38 12.48
CA TYR A 121 17.78 15.10 11.80
C TYR A 121 18.95 14.09 11.76
N GLY A 122 20.15 14.50 12.12
CA GLY A 122 21.33 13.62 12.26
C GLY A 122 21.52 13.03 13.65
N ALA A 123 20.64 13.36 14.62
CA ALA A 123 20.72 12.83 15.98
C ALA A 123 20.49 11.32 16.01
N ASP A 124 21.18 10.63 16.93
CA ASP A 124 21.02 9.20 17.14
C ASP A 124 19.65 8.89 17.77
N ILE A 125 18.85 8.11 17.05
CA ILE A 125 17.53 7.64 17.47
C ILE A 125 17.52 6.13 17.71
N SER A 126 18.65 5.47 17.76
CA SER A 126 18.75 4.00 17.84
C SER A 126 18.03 3.43 19.04
N GLU A 127 18.07 4.10 20.19
CA GLU A 127 17.41 3.64 21.42
C GLU A 127 15.87 3.67 21.30
N PRO A 128 15.21 4.79 21.00
CA PRO A 128 13.76 4.80 20.84
C PRO A 128 13.32 3.94 19.64
N TYR A 129 14.06 3.93 18.53
CA TYR A 129 13.73 3.12 17.37
C TYR A 129 13.77 1.61 17.66
N ALA A 130 14.68 1.14 18.51
CA ALA A 130 14.75 -0.27 18.91
C ALA A 130 13.52 -0.75 19.69
N LYS A 131 12.78 0.17 20.32
CA LYS A 131 11.52 -0.12 21.04
C LYS A 131 10.31 -0.18 20.11
N MET A 132 10.45 0.26 18.84
CA MET A 132 9.33 0.36 17.91
C MET A 132 8.80 -1.02 17.50
N PRO A 133 7.47 -1.25 17.56
CA PRO A 133 6.86 -2.47 17.09
C PRO A 133 7.16 -2.71 15.60
N LYS A 134 7.53 -3.94 15.24
CA LYS A 134 7.77 -4.34 13.84
C LYS A 134 6.43 -4.68 13.18
N LEU A 135 5.67 -3.66 12.82
CA LEU A 135 4.33 -3.79 12.26
C LEU A 135 4.25 -3.03 10.92
N PRO A 136 3.92 -3.70 9.80
CA PRO A 136 3.66 -2.99 8.54
C PRO A 136 2.38 -2.15 8.67
N ILE A 137 2.32 -1.05 7.95
CA ILE A 137 1.19 -0.10 7.95
C ILE A 137 -0.15 -0.79 7.61
N ASP A 138 -0.10 -1.81 6.79
CA ASP A 138 -1.24 -2.61 6.37
C ASP A 138 -1.96 -3.21 7.58
N ILE A 139 -1.21 -3.85 8.47
CA ILE A 139 -1.73 -4.47 9.70
C ILE A 139 -1.94 -3.41 10.78
N ALA A 140 -1.00 -2.46 10.91
CA ALA A 140 -1.04 -1.46 11.96
C ALA A 140 -2.26 -0.55 11.89
N VAL A 141 -2.67 -0.17 10.68
CA VAL A 141 -3.72 0.82 10.42
C VAL A 141 -4.75 0.33 9.41
N MET A 142 -4.32 -0.17 8.24
CA MET A 142 -5.24 -0.41 7.12
C MET A 142 -6.22 -1.55 7.35
N GLU A 143 -5.89 -2.56 8.15
CA GLU A 143 -6.86 -3.61 8.52
C GLU A 143 -7.90 -3.11 9.53
N ALA A 144 -7.53 -2.18 10.41
CA ALA A 144 -8.35 -1.72 11.53
C ALA A 144 -9.17 -0.45 11.24
N ALA A 145 -8.70 0.42 10.36
CA ALA A 145 -9.30 1.73 10.16
C ALA A 145 -10.70 1.67 9.53
N ASP A 146 -11.64 2.47 10.02
CA ASP A 146 -13.01 2.51 9.51
C ASP A 146 -13.13 3.26 8.18
N LYS A 147 -12.41 4.38 8.03
CA LYS A 147 -12.45 5.23 6.84
C LYS A 147 -11.35 4.86 5.85
N ARG A 148 -11.59 3.83 5.06
CA ARG A 148 -10.67 3.37 4.01
C ARG A 148 -11.31 3.43 2.65
N ALA A 149 -10.55 3.85 1.65
CA ALA A 149 -10.96 3.82 0.25
C ALA A 149 -9.90 3.13 -0.61
N VAL A 150 -10.35 2.51 -1.69
CA VAL A 150 -9.49 1.94 -2.72
C VAL A 150 -9.78 2.62 -4.06
N ILE A 151 -8.72 2.93 -4.78
CA ILE A 151 -8.79 3.37 -6.17
C ILE A 151 -8.40 2.19 -7.06
N PRO A 152 -9.35 1.51 -7.71
CA PRO A 152 -9.02 0.51 -8.72
C PRO A 152 -8.26 1.17 -9.88
N VAL A 153 -7.13 0.60 -10.25
CA VAL A 153 -6.29 1.14 -11.33
C VAL A 153 -5.54 0.03 -12.05
N GLU A 154 -5.48 0.14 -13.37
CA GLU A 154 -4.59 -0.61 -14.24
C GLU A 154 -3.48 0.36 -14.67
N MET A 155 -2.26 0.14 -14.20
CA MET A 155 -1.12 1.05 -14.42
C MET A 155 0.18 0.30 -14.76
N ASP A 156 0.05 -0.96 -15.23
CA ASP A 156 1.19 -1.84 -15.52
C ASP A 156 2.19 -1.85 -14.34
N TRP A 157 1.64 -2.25 -13.18
CA TRP A 157 2.34 -2.25 -11.90
C TRP A 157 2.96 -3.62 -11.60
N SER A 158 4.16 -3.59 -11.03
CA SER A 158 4.82 -4.75 -10.42
C SER A 158 5.58 -4.32 -9.16
N ASP A 159 5.53 -5.15 -8.13
CA ASP A 159 6.36 -5.00 -6.93
C ASP A 159 7.78 -5.54 -7.10
N VAL A 160 8.08 -6.16 -8.25
CA VAL A 160 9.36 -6.82 -8.56
C VAL A 160 9.77 -7.87 -7.49
N GLY A 161 8.79 -8.45 -6.81
CA GLY A 161 8.97 -9.32 -5.64
C GLY A 161 9.57 -10.71 -5.94
N SER A 162 9.86 -11.04 -7.19
CA SER A 162 10.41 -12.34 -7.58
C SER A 162 11.34 -12.24 -8.79
N TRP A 163 12.23 -13.25 -8.94
CA TRP A 163 13.06 -13.39 -10.14
C TRP A 163 12.24 -13.52 -11.43
N LYS A 164 11.06 -14.15 -11.33
CA LYS A 164 10.13 -14.24 -12.47
C LYS A 164 9.60 -12.87 -12.85
N ALA A 165 9.14 -12.07 -11.89
CA ALA A 165 8.68 -10.70 -12.15
C ALA A 165 9.79 -9.83 -12.75
N LEU A 166 11.02 -9.96 -12.23
CA LEU A 166 12.18 -9.26 -12.81
C LEU A 166 12.43 -9.67 -14.26
N ALA A 167 12.36 -10.96 -14.58
CA ALA A 167 12.55 -11.46 -15.95
C ALA A 167 11.44 -10.95 -16.89
N GLU A 168 10.19 -10.89 -16.45
CA GLU A 168 9.05 -10.36 -17.22
C GLU A 168 9.16 -8.86 -17.49
N LEU A 169 9.79 -8.13 -16.59
CA LEU A 169 10.04 -6.69 -16.73
C LEU A 169 11.26 -6.34 -17.56
N SER A 170 12.17 -7.29 -17.76
CA SER A 170 13.44 -7.07 -18.44
C SER A 170 13.37 -7.43 -19.92
N THR A 171 14.26 -6.84 -20.72
CA THR A 171 14.44 -7.21 -22.12
C THR A 171 14.98 -8.64 -22.19
N GLN A 172 14.42 -9.45 -23.10
CA GLN A 172 14.86 -10.82 -23.35
C GLN A 172 15.46 -10.96 -24.74
N ASP A 173 16.46 -11.84 -24.87
CA ASP A 173 17.00 -12.24 -26.18
C ASP A 173 16.07 -13.24 -26.87
N GLY A 174 16.40 -13.59 -28.13
CA GLY A 174 15.63 -14.58 -28.92
C GLY A 174 15.62 -16.02 -28.35
N ARG A 175 16.33 -16.27 -27.24
CA ARG A 175 16.36 -17.54 -26.49
C ARG A 175 15.66 -17.44 -25.16
N GLY A 176 15.08 -16.28 -24.83
CA GLY A 176 14.41 -16.03 -23.55
C GLY A 176 15.35 -15.73 -22.37
N ASN A 177 16.61 -15.42 -22.61
CA ASN A 177 17.52 -15.00 -21.55
C ASN A 177 17.28 -13.51 -21.22
N THR A 178 17.24 -13.19 -19.94
CA THR A 178 17.16 -11.80 -19.46
C THR A 178 18.48 -11.08 -19.71
N LEU A 179 18.42 -9.95 -20.39
CA LEU A 179 19.59 -9.11 -20.65
C LEU A 179 19.73 -8.07 -19.52
N PRO A 180 20.98 -7.77 -19.09
CA PRO A 180 21.18 -6.63 -18.20
C PRO A 180 20.75 -5.33 -18.90
N ALA A 181 20.21 -4.41 -18.12
CA ALA A 181 19.81 -3.08 -18.59
C ALA A 181 21.03 -2.22 -18.95
#